data_94b8da0c409f8f6d79565ad3e97871ee
#
_entry.id   94b8da0c409f8f6d79565ad3e97871ee
#
_cell.length_a   1.000
_cell.length_b   1.000
_cell.length_c   1.000
_cell.angle_alpha   90.00
_cell.angle_beta   90.00
_cell.angle_gamma   90.00
#
_symmetry.space_group_name_H-M   'P 1'
#
loop_
_entity.id
_entity.type
_entity.pdbx_description
1 polymer ?
#
loop_
_entity_poly.entity_id
_entity_poly.type
_entity_poly.pdbx_seq_one_letter_code
_entity_poly.pdbx_strand_id
1 'polypeptide(L)'
;MEKFTTLTAVAAPLPADNIDTDQLMPKQFLHGIDKSGLAQGVLYNLRFDGNGRPNPYCVFNKPGFEKTEILVAGPNFGCGSSREHAVWGLMQFGIRAVVAAGFGEIFYSNCFNNGLLAAKVTPEDAAQLLSVLSDAVPVSLTIDLPAQTISAAGGLTVPFTVAERHKMMLLEGLDMLEATMK
;
A
#
# COMPACT_ATOMS: atom_id res chain seq x y z
N MET A 1 12.08 -10.32 8.15
CA MET A 1 11.25 -9.11 8.02
C MET A 1 10.24 -9.04 9.15
N GLU A 2 9.62 -7.89 9.33
CA GLU A 2 8.67 -7.69 10.41
C GLU A 2 7.40 -8.53 10.20
N LYS A 3 6.92 -9.16 11.27
CA LYS A 3 5.69 -9.93 11.23
C LYS A 3 4.48 -9.00 11.12
N PHE A 4 3.47 -9.43 10.37
CA PHE A 4 2.20 -8.72 10.25
C PHE A 4 1.08 -9.59 10.84
N THR A 5 0.36 -9.05 11.80
CA THR A 5 -0.82 -9.72 12.38
C THR A 5 -2.04 -8.82 12.30
N THR A 6 -2.08 -7.78 13.12
CA THR A 6 -3.16 -6.80 13.13
C THR A 6 -2.56 -5.41 13.04
N LEU A 7 -3.15 -4.56 12.20
CA LEU A 7 -2.68 -3.20 12.01
C LEU A 7 -3.87 -2.25 12.14
N THR A 8 -3.78 -1.32 13.08
CA THR A 8 -4.70 -0.19 13.17
C THR A 8 -3.91 1.08 12.89
N ALA A 9 -4.25 1.76 11.82
CA ALA A 9 -3.49 2.93 11.39
C ALA A 9 -4.33 3.83 10.48
N VAL A 10 -3.84 5.05 10.30
CA VAL A 10 -4.44 6.01 9.37
C VAL A 10 -4.38 5.41 7.96
N ALA A 11 -5.49 5.47 7.27
CA ALA A 11 -5.63 5.05 5.89
C ALA A 11 -5.88 6.26 5.00
N ALA A 12 -5.13 6.35 3.90
CA ALA A 12 -5.29 7.41 2.94
C ALA A 12 -6.02 6.89 1.70
N PRO A 13 -7.04 7.62 1.20
CA PRO A 13 -7.67 7.25 -0.05
C PRO A 13 -6.81 7.67 -1.25
N LEU A 14 -6.67 6.77 -2.20
CA LEU A 14 -5.95 7.02 -3.45
C LEU A 14 -6.77 6.40 -4.58
N PRO A 15 -7.95 6.96 -4.90
CA PRO A 15 -8.98 6.27 -5.69
C PRO A 15 -8.70 6.17 -7.19
N ALA A 16 -7.61 6.70 -7.69
CA ALA A 16 -7.28 6.62 -9.11
C ALA A 16 -7.05 5.17 -9.56
N ASP A 17 -7.54 4.83 -10.74
CA ASP A 17 -7.33 3.53 -11.36
C ASP A 17 -5.94 3.45 -12.00
N ASN A 18 -5.38 2.23 -12.08
CA ASN A 18 -4.17 1.96 -12.85
C ASN A 18 -2.96 2.80 -12.41
N ILE A 19 -2.79 2.99 -11.10
CA ILE A 19 -1.58 3.64 -10.58
C ILE A 19 -0.41 2.69 -10.85
N ASP A 20 0.46 3.07 -11.78
CA ASP A 20 1.54 2.21 -12.24
C ASP A 20 2.83 2.41 -11.42
N THR A 21 3.81 1.53 -11.66
CA THR A 21 5.07 1.57 -10.93
C THR A 21 5.89 2.82 -11.23
N ASP A 22 5.74 3.45 -12.41
CA ASP A 22 6.38 4.73 -12.72
C ASP A 22 5.80 5.87 -11.90
N GLN A 23 4.49 5.84 -11.62
CA GLN A 23 3.86 6.82 -10.74
C GLN A 23 4.26 6.59 -9.28
N LEU A 24 4.35 5.32 -8.86
CA LEU A 24 4.76 4.97 -7.51
C LEU A 24 6.22 5.33 -7.25
N MET A 25 7.08 5.09 -8.23
CA MET A 25 8.52 5.33 -8.10
C MET A 25 9.07 5.81 -9.44
N PRO A 26 9.09 7.14 -9.69
CA PRO A 26 9.61 7.68 -10.94
C PRO A 26 11.10 7.35 -11.15
N LYS A 27 11.49 7.18 -12.40
CA LYS A 27 12.83 6.72 -12.79
C LYS A 27 13.97 7.57 -12.21
N GLN A 28 13.76 8.88 -12.06
CA GLN A 28 14.81 9.77 -11.56
C GLN A 28 15.22 9.45 -10.11
N PHE A 29 14.45 8.66 -9.40
CA PHE A 29 14.77 8.25 -8.03
C PHE A 29 15.39 6.87 -7.94
N LEU A 30 15.62 6.21 -9.08
CA LEU A 30 16.23 4.88 -9.14
C LEU A 30 17.72 5.03 -9.39
N HIS A 31 18.49 5.08 -8.32
CA HIS A 31 19.95 5.25 -8.39
C HIS A 31 20.65 3.92 -8.06
N GLY A 32 20.88 3.12 -9.09
CA GLY A 32 21.57 1.84 -8.93
C GLY A 32 20.75 0.81 -8.18
N ILE A 33 21.42 -0.02 -7.39
CA ILE A 33 20.79 -1.13 -6.65
C ILE A 33 20.54 -0.80 -5.18
N ASP A 34 20.87 0.41 -4.75
CA ASP A 34 20.69 0.85 -3.37
C ASP A 34 19.19 0.98 -3.05
N LYS A 35 18.79 0.36 -1.95
CA LYS A 35 17.41 0.38 -1.46
C LYS A 35 17.09 1.60 -0.59
N SER A 36 18.11 2.37 -0.20
CA SER A 36 17.91 3.49 0.72
C SER A 36 17.41 4.75 0.00
N GLY A 37 16.76 5.63 0.75
CA GLY A 37 16.38 6.95 0.26
C GLY A 37 15.25 6.96 -0.75
N LEU A 38 14.50 5.88 -0.89
CA LEU A 38 13.43 5.77 -1.89
C LEU A 38 12.14 6.48 -1.49
N ALA A 39 11.94 6.71 -0.20
CA ALA A 39 10.71 7.37 0.28
C ALA A 39 10.46 8.73 -0.38
N GLN A 40 11.51 9.46 -0.70
CA GLN A 40 11.42 10.78 -1.34
C GLN A 40 10.74 10.71 -2.71
N GLY A 41 10.93 9.60 -3.44
CA GLY A 41 10.41 9.43 -4.79
C GLY A 41 8.99 8.90 -4.85
N VAL A 42 8.47 8.33 -3.75
CA VAL A 42 7.15 7.71 -3.74
C VAL A 42 6.08 8.72 -4.12
N LEU A 43 5.37 8.44 -5.24
CA LEU A 43 4.28 9.28 -5.75
C LEU A 43 4.71 10.76 -5.88
N TYR A 44 5.96 10.98 -6.27
CA TYR A 44 6.55 12.32 -6.28
C TYR A 44 5.72 13.31 -7.10
N ASN A 45 5.27 12.90 -8.29
CA ASN A 45 4.53 13.80 -9.18
C ASN A 45 3.09 14.05 -8.70
N LEU A 46 2.61 13.28 -7.74
CA LEU A 46 1.34 13.53 -7.05
C LEU A 46 1.56 14.45 -5.84
N ARG A 47 2.65 14.25 -5.10
CA ARG A 47 2.94 15.01 -3.89
C ARG A 47 3.50 16.40 -4.14
N PHE A 48 4.13 16.59 -5.30
CA PHE A 48 4.78 17.86 -5.64
C PHE A 48 4.34 18.33 -7.03
N ASP A 49 4.32 19.64 -7.21
CA ASP A 49 4.03 20.24 -8.52
C ASP A 49 5.29 20.27 -9.40
N GLY A 50 5.18 20.83 -10.61
CA GLY A 50 6.29 20.91 -11.56
C GLY A 50 7.46 21.80 -11.10
N ASN A 51 7.25 22.59 -10.05
CA ASN A 51 8.29 23.46 -9.47
C ASN A 51 8.86 22.87 -8.17
N GLY A 52 8.50 21.64 -7.83
CA GLY A 52 8.99 20.99 -6.62
C GLY A 52 8.32 21.48 -5.33
N ARG A 53 7.20 22.17 -5.43
CA ARG A 53 6.45 22.64 -4.27
C ARG A 53 5.40 21.60 -3.87
N PRO A 54 5.11 21.44 -2.57
CA PRO A 54 4.06 20.52 -2.14
C PRO A 54 2.73 20.86 -2.79
N ASN A 55 2.08 19.83 -3.35
CA ASN A 55 0.74 19.95 -3.92
C ASN A 55 -0.29 19.97 -2.77
N PRO A 56 -1.02 21.08 -2.57
CA PRO A 56 -1.95 21.17 -1.44
C PRO A 56 -3.15 20.23 -1.56
N TYR A 57 -3.41 19.71 -2.74
CA TYR A 57 -4.53 18.77 -2.96
C TYR A 57 -4.15 17.32 -2.71
N CYS A 58 -2.85 17.02 -2.58
CA CYS A 58 -2.40 15.66 -2.29
C CYS A 58 -2.70 15.29 -0.85
N VAL A 59 -3.36 14.14 -0.64
CA VAL A 59 -3.74 13.68 0.70
C VAL A 59 -2.54 13.57 1.64
N PHE A 60 -1.39 13.13 1.13
CA PHE A 60 -0.19 12.94 1.97
C PHE A 60 0.41 14.24 2.49
N ASN A 61 0.06 15.38 1.90
CA ASN A 61 0.56 16.69 2.33
C ASN A 61 -0.38 17.37 3.32
N LYS A 62 -1.51 16.74 3.66
CA LYS A 62 -2.49 17.32 4.57
C LYS A 62 -2.21 16.92 6.02
N PRO A 63 -2.56 17.78 6.99
CA PRO A 63 -2.29 17.50 8.41
C PRO A 63 -2.89 16.17 8.87
N GLY A 64 -2.10 15.40 9.63
CA GLY A 64 -2.53 14.12 10.19
C GLY A 64 -2.24 12.92 9.29
N PHE A 65 -1.95 13.13 8.01
CA PHE A 65 -1.67 12.03 7.08
C PHE A 65 -0.21 11.60 7.05
N GLU A 66 0.66 12.26 7.79
CA GLU A 66 2.05 11.85 7.94
C GLU A 66 2.21 10.50 8.62
N LYS A 67 1.17 10.03 9.32
CA LYS A 67 1.14 8.72 9.99
C LYS A 67 0.48 7.64 9.17
N THR A 68 0.20 7.88 7.89
CA THR A 68 -0.46 6.92 7.02
C THR A 68 0.38 5.64 6.89
N GLU A 69 -0.25 4.49 7.15
CA GLU A 69 0.35 3.17 6.95
C GLU A 69 -0.49 2.29 6.03
N ILE A 70 -1.69 2.72 5.69
CA ILE A 70 -2.62 1.97 4.83
C ILE A 70 -3.01 2.86 3.66
N LEU A 71 -2.95 2.31 2.44
CA LEU A 71 -3.52 2.94 1.25
C LEU A 71 -4.75 2.15 0.82
N VAL A 72 -5.83 2.86 0.52
CA VAL A 72 -6.99 2.27 -0.16
C VAL A 72 -7.02 2.88 -1.54
N ALA A 73 -6.76 2.05 -2.56
CA ALA A 73 -6.50 2.51 -3.91
C ALA A 73 -7.56 2.02 -4.89
N GLY A 74 -7.54 2.58 -6.10
CA GLY A 74 -8.32 2.08 -7.22
C GLY A 74 -7.76 0.76 -7.76
N PRO A 75 -8.46 0.11 -8.69
CA PRO A 75 -8.05 -1.18 -9.20
C PRO A 75 -6.77 -1.13 -10.02
N ASN A 76 -6.13 -2.30 -10.19
CA ASN A 76 -4.92 -2.48 -10.97
C ASN A 76 -3.75 -1.65 -10.44
N PHE A 77 -3.62 -1.60 -9.12
CA PHE A 77 -2.55 -0.85 -8.43
C PHE A 77 -1.20 -1.54 -8.66
N GLY A 78 -0.19 -0.76 -8.99
CA GLY A 78 1.16 -1.29 -9.22
C GLY A 78 1.34 -1.95 -10.58
N CYS A 79 0.46 -1.65 -11.54
CA CYS A 79 0.59 -2.16 -12.91
C CYS A 79 1.85 -1.56 -13.58
N GLY A 80 2.19 -2.09 -14.75
CA GLY A 80 3.34 -1.62 -15.53
C GLY A 80 4.58 -2.43 -15.27
N SER A 81 5.77 -1.79 -15.35
CA SER A 81 7.04 -2.50 -15.26
C SER A 81 7.26 -3.13 -13.89
N SER A 82 8.02 -4.21 -13.86
CA SER A 82 8.33 -4.93 -12.63
C SER A 82 9.46 -4.23 -11.87
N ARG A 83 9.09 -3.27 -11.02
CA ARG A 83 10.06 -2.56 -10.18
C ARG A 83 9.82 -2.86 -8.72
N GLU A 84 10.71 -3.65 -8.15
CA GLU A 84 10.68 -3.92 -6.71
C GLU A 84 10.93 -2.64 -5.90
N HIS A 85 11.61 -1.66 -6.51
CA HIS A 85 11.83 -0.35 -5.90
C HIS A 85 10.52 0.34 -5.49
N ALA A 86 9.42 0.10 -6.22
CA ALA A 86 8.12 0.65 -5.84
C ALA A 86 7.66 0.13 -4.49
N VAL A 87 7.86 -1.17 -4.23
CA VAL A 87 7.54 -1.78 -2.94
C VAL A 87 8.45 -1.25 -1.85
N TRP A 88 9.77 -1.22 -2.10
CA TRP A 88 10.73 -0.70 -1.13
C TRP A 88 10.43 0.75 -0.76
N GLY A 89 10.12 1.57 -1.78
CA GLY A 89 9.78 2.98 -1.55
C GLY A 89 8.53 3.15 -0.71
N LEU A 90 7.47 2.41 -1.03
CA LEU A 90 6.24 2.45 -0.23
C LEU A 90 6.51 2.10 1.23
N MET A 91 7.28 1.05 1.48
CA MET A 91 7.60 0.64 2.84
C MET A 91 8.46 1.68 3.57
N GLN A 92 9.43 2.28 2.89
CA GLN A 92 10.22 3.36 3.46
C GLN A 92 9.38 4.62 3.73
N PHE A 93 8.36 4.84 2.92
CA PHE A 93 7.40 5.94 3.12
C PHE A 93 6.51 5.70 4.35
N GLY A 94 6.46 4.47 4.85
CA GLY A 94 5.70 4.10 6.03
C GLY A 94 4.49 3.22 5.75
N ILE A 95 4.28 2.83 4.49
CA ILE A 95 3.11 2.02 4.12
C ILE A 95 3.35 0.56 4.49
N ARG A 96 2.38 -0.07 5.15
CA ARG A 96 2.39 -1.46 5.56
C ARG A 96 1.34 -2.30 4.83
N ALA A 97 0.32 -1.66 4.28
CA ALA A 97 -0.73 -2.36 3.56
C ALA A 97 -1.30 -1.49 2.45
N VAL A 98 -1.60 -2.12 1.33
CA VAL A 98 -2.36 -1.50 0.24
C VAL A 98 -3.60 -2.35 0.00
N VAL A 99 -4.76 -1.71 -0.02
CA VAL A 99 -6.06 -2.34 -0.24
C VAL A 99 -6.57 -1.90 -1.61
N ALA A 100 -6.87 -2.85 -2.48
CA ALA A 100 -7.37 -2.55 -3.82
C ALA A 100 -8.16 -3.73 -4.37
N ALA A 101 -8.98 -3.48 -5.40
CA ALA A 101 -9.74 -4.54 -6.07
C ALA A 101 -8.84 -5.40 -6.97
N GLY A 102 -7.69 -4.91 -7.36
CA GLY A 102 -6.72 -5.66 -8.14
C GLY A 102 -5.36 -4.99 -8.12
N PHE A 103 -4.33 -5.77 -8.45
CA PHE A 103 -2.93 -5.35 -8.44
C PHE A 103 -2.23 -5.82 -9.70
N GLY A 104 -1.19 -5.11 -10.10
CA GLY A 104 -0.24 -5.63 -11.08
C GLY A 104 0.39 -6.92 -10.54
N GLU A 105 0.50 -7.94 -11.38
CA GLU A 105 0.87 -9.28 -10.94
C GLU A 105 2.25 -9.33 -10.29
N ILE A 106 3.25 -8.71 -10.92
CA ILE A 106 4.61 -8.71 -10.41
C ILE A 106 4.72 -7.86 -9.14
N PHE A 107 4.06 -6.70 -9.13
CA PHE A 107 3.99 -5.84 -7.95
C PHE A 107 3.39 -6.61 -6.77
N TYR A 108 2.31 -7.35 -7.01
CA TYR A 108 1.63 -8.14 -6.00
C TYR A 108 2.57 -9.16 -5.35
N SER A 109 3.31 -9.92 -6.17
CA SER A 109 4.29 -10.90 -5.67
C SER A 109 5.41 -10.22 -4.87
N ASN A 110 5.92 -9.09 -5.37
CA ASN A 110 6.99 -8.36 -4.70
C ASN A 110 6.55 -7.82 -3.34
N CYS A 111 5.27 -7.46 -3.19
CA CYS A 111 4.75 -7.00 -1.91
C CYS A 111 4.95 -8.06 -0.82
N PHE A 112 4.50 -9.28 -1.07
CA PHE A 112 4.59 -10.35 -0.07
C PHE A 112 6.03 -10.77 0.21
N ASN A 113 6.90 -10.71 -0.80
CA ASN A 113 8.31 -11.03 -0.61
C ASN A 113 9.04 -10.00 0.26
N ASN A 114 8.46 -8.83 0.45
CA ASN A 114 9.06 -7.75 1.24
C ASN A 114 8.31 -7.43 2.53
N GLY A 115 7.21 -8.10 2.80
CA GLY A 115 6.44 -7.87 4.01
C GLY A 115 5.37 -6.79 3.91
N LEU A 116 5.03 -6.36 2.69
CA LEU A 116 3.94 -5.44 2.43
C LEU A 116 2.68 -6.23 2.11
N LEU A 117 1.61 -5.99 2.86
CA LEU A 117 0.33 -6.66 2.60
C LEU A 117 -0.36 -6.00 1.40
N ALA A 118 -0.64 -6.79 0.37
CA ALA A 118 -1.52 -6.40 -0.73
C ALA A 118 -2.86 -7.11 -0.52
N ALA A 119 -3.83 -6.40 0.05
CA ALA A 119 -5.12 -6.94 0.42
C ALA A 119 -6.11 -6.75 -0.72
N LYS A 120 -6.55 -7.83 -1.33
CA LYS A 120 -7.47 -7.79 -2.46
C LYS A 120 -8.91 -7.86 -1.95
N VAL A 121 -9.72 -6.88 -2.35
CA VAL A 121 -11.15 -6.79 -2.00
C VAL A 121 -11.98 -6.77 -3.28
N THR A 122 -13.31 -6.94 -3.16
CA THR A 122 -14.18 -6.74 -4.31
C THR A 122 -14.24 -5.26 -4.67
N PRO A 123 -14.57 -4.91 -5.93
CA PRO A 123 -14.78 -3.50 -6.29
C PRO A 123 -15.81 -2.79 -5.43
N GLU A 124 -16.88 -3.49 -5.04
CA GLU A 124 -17.93 -2.95 -4.17
C GLU A 124 -17.39 -2.65 -2.77
N ASP A 125 -16.59 -3.55 -2.22
CA ASP A 125 -15.98 -3.35 -0.90
C ASP A 125 -14.94 -2.25 -0.93
N ALA A 126 -14.17 -2.13 -2.00
CA ALA A 126 -13.23 -1.03 -2.18
C ALA A 126 -13.96 0.31 -2.17
N ALA A 127 -15.09 0.40 -2.87
CA ALA A 127 -15.91 1.61 -2.89
C ALA A 127 -16.47 1.95 -1.50
N GLN A 128 -16.90 0.94 -0.75
CA GLN A 128 -17.38 1.14 0.62
C GLN A 128 -16.29 1.67 1.54
N LEU A 129 -15.09 1.10 1.44
CA LEU A 129 -13.95 1.58 2.23
C LEU A 129 -13.59 3.02 1.86
N LEU A 130 -13.55 3.34 0.56
CA LEU A 130 -13.29 4.70 0.12
C LEU A 130 -14.35 5.69 0.60
N SER A 131 -15.60 5.24 0.73
CA SER A 131 -16.71 6.11 1.17
C SER A 131 -16.59 6.53 2.64
N VAL A 132 -15.92 5.73 3.47
CA VAL A 132 -15.73 6.08 4.90
C VAL A 132 -14.41 6.79 5.14
N LEU A 133 -13.54 6.86 4.16
CA LEU A 133 -12.28 7.61 4.25
C LEU A 133 -12.48 9.04 3.79
N SER A 134 -11.57 9.91 4.22
CA SER A 134 -11.56 11.32 3.83
C SER A 134 -10.16 11.68 3.35
N ASP A 135 -10.09 12.57 2.37
CA ASP A 135 -8.82 13.18 1.95
C ASP A 135 -8.52 14.47 2.72
N ALA A 136 -9.36 14.83 3.68
CA ALA A 136 -9.21 16.03 4.49
C ALA A 136 -8.99 15.73 5.97
N VAL A 137 -9.63 14.67 6.50
CA VAL A 137 -9.55 14.29 7.91
C VAL A 137 -9.08 12.84 8.01
N PRO A 138 -7.97 12.58 8.72
CA PRO A 138 -7.45 11.21 8.83
C PRO A 138 -8.46 10.27 9.50
N VAL A 139 -8.65 9.10 8.90
CA VAL A 139 -9.51 8.03 9.41
C VAL A 139 -8.66 6.77 9.50
N SER A 140 -8.76 6.06 10.61
CA SER A 140 -8.03 4.80 10.79
C SER A 140 -8.86 3.60 10.37
N LEU A 141 -8.18 2.60 9.83
CA LEU A 141 -8.75 1.27 9.56
C LEU A 141 -8.01 0.24 10.41
N THR A 142 -8.67 -0.87 10.69
CA THR A 142 -8.06 -2.02 11.34
C THR A 142 -8.05 -3.18 10.36
N ILE A 143 -6.85 -3.69 10.09
CA ILE A 143 -6.66 -4.87 9.25
C ILE A 143 -6.27 -6.04 10.14
N ASP A 144 -7.07 -7.09 10.10
CA ASP A 144 -6.84 -8.34 10.83
C ASP A 144 -6.47 -9.42 9.82
N LEU A 145 -5.18 -9.75 9.76
CA LEU A 145 -4.69 -10.73 8.78
C LEU A 145 -5.18 -12.15 9.09
N PRO A 146 -5.13 -12.64 10.34
CA PRO A 146 -5.70 -13.97 10.63
C PRO A 146 -7.16 -14.12 10.21
N ALA A 147 -7.99 -13.13 10.52
CA ALA A 147 -9.42 -13.16 10.17
C ALA A 147 -9.68 -12.73 8.72
N GLN A 148 -8.71 -12.12 8.07
CA GLN A 148 -8.83 -11.55 6.72
C GLN A 148 -9.99 -10.56 6.61
N THR A 149 -10.00 -9.59 7.53
CA THR A 149 -11.02 -8.54 7.55
C THR A 149 -10.39 -7.16 7.67
N ILE A 150 -11.09 -6.17 7.12
CA ILE A 150 -10.76 -4.76 7.24
C ILE A 150 -11.97 -4.07 7.83
N SER A 151 -11.79 -3.37 8.94
CA SER A 151 -12.90 -2.72 9.63
C SER A 151 -12.62 -1.24 9.87
N ALA A 152 -13.71 -0.47 9.90
CA ALA A 152 -13.70 0.97 10.18
C ALA A 152 -14.61 1.26 11.37
N ALA A 153 -14.38 2.41 12.01
CA ALA A 153 -15.29 2.91 13.02
C ALA A 153 -16.69 3.07 12.40
N GLY A 154 -17.73 2.77 13.16
CA GLY A 154 -19.11 2.82 12.64
C GLY A 154 -19.64 1.47 12.17
N GLY A 155 -18.82 0.42 12.25
CA GLY A 155 -19.29 -0.96 12.04
C GLY A 155 -19.03 -1.55 10.66
N LEU A 156 -18.49 -0.78 9.71
CA LEU A 156 -18.15 -1.35 8.40
C LEU A 156 -17.03 -2.38 8.56
N THR A 157 -17.26 -3.57 8.07
CA THR A 157 -16.25 -4.64 8.01
C THR A 157 -16.35 -5.32 6.66
N VAL A 158 -15.23 -5.44 5.95
CA VAL A 158 -15.18 -6.11 4.66
C VAL A 158 -14.10 -7.20 4.70
N PRO A 159 -14.31 -8.33 3.99
CA PRO A 159 -13.28 -9.36 3.88
C PRO A 159 -12.25 -9.00 2.82
N PHE A 160 -11.07 -9.57 2.93
CA PHE A 160 -10.10 -9.50 1.84
C PHE A 160 -9.51 -10.88 1.56
N THR A 161 -9.03 -11.05 0.35
CA THR A 161 -8.44 -12.29 -0.11
C THR A 161 -6.92 -12.21 -0.07
N VAL A 162 -6.30 -13.26 0.44
CA VAL A 162 -4.86 -13.46 0.40
C VAL A 162 -4.61 -14.97 0.33
N ALA A 163 -3.67 -15.38 -0.54
CA ALA A 163 -3.31 -16.80 -0.65
C ALA A 163 -2.68 -17.28 0.66
N GLU A 164 -2.94 -18.53 1.02
CA GLU A 164 -2.47 -19.11 2.28
C GLU A 164 -0.96 -18.98 2.45
N ARG A 165 -0.19 -19.21 1.38
CA ARG A 165 1.26 -19.07 1.40
C ARG A 165 1.69 -17.63 1.73
N HIS A 166 1.07 -16.65 1.08
CA HIS A 166 1.36 -15.23 1.32
C HIS A 166 1.00 -14.83 2.75
N LYS A 167 -0.13 -15.32 3.23
CA LYS A 167 -0.58 -15.09 4.62
C LYS A 167 0.45 -15.61 5.61
N MET A 168 0.94 -16.83 5.39
CA MET A 168 1.96 -17.44 6.24
C MET A 168 3.26 -16.62 6.23
N MET A 169 3.69 -16.17 5.05
CA MET A 169 4.89 -15.35 4.93
C MET A 169 4.80 -14.08 5.77
N LEU A 170 3.65 -13.41 5.73
CA LEU A 170 3.44 -12.18 6.50
C LEU A 170 3.33 -12.48 8.00
N LEU A 171 2.57 -13.50 8.38
CA LEU A 171 2.40 -13.86 9.79
C LEU A 171 3.71 -14.27 10.46
N GLU A 172 4.56 -14.97 9.74
CA GLU A 172 5.85 -15.47 10.26
C GLU A 172 7.03 -14.54 9.95
N GLY A 173 6.82 -13.53 9.12
CA GLY A 173 7.90 -12.61 8.72
C GLY A 173 8.94 -13.25 7.82
N LEU A 174 8.51 -14.12 6.89
CA LEU A 174 9.39 -14.87 5.99
C LEU A 174 9.37 -14.30 4.58
N ASP A 175 10.52 -14.29 3.92
CA ASP A 175 10.58 -14.04 2.48
C ASP A 175 10.29 -15.32 1.70
N MET A 176 10.31 -15.22 0.36
CA MET A 176 9.99 -16.34 -0.53
C MET A 176 10.92 -17.54 -0.31
N LEU A 177 12.22 -17.29 -0.14
CA LEU A 177 13.20 -18.34 0.06
C LEU A 177 12.98 -19.05 1.40
N GLU A 178 12.81 -18.29 2.47
CA GLU A 178 12.55 -18.83 3.81
C GLU A 178 11.26 -19.65 3.85
N ALA A 179 10.21 -19.19 3.18
CA ALA A 179 8.95 -19.92 3.09
C ALA A 179 9.13 -21.26 2.37
N THR A 180 9.95 -21.30 1.33
CA THR A 180 10.22 -22.53 0.59
C THR A 180 10.98 -23.55 1.42
N MET A 181 11.84 -23.10 2.33
CA MET A 181 12.65 -23.97 3.18
C MET A 181 11.86 -24.55 4.36
N LYS A 182 10.67 -24.06 4.62
CA LYS A 182 9.78 -24.61 5.65
C LYS A 182 8.79 -25.59 5.04
#